data_2ad1941d6fc214da410c787e6a94ab36
#
_entry.id   2ad1941d6fc214da410c787e6a94ab36
#
_cell.length_a   1.000
_cell.length_b   1.000
_cell.length_c   1.000
_cell.angle_alpha   90.00
_cell.angle_beta   90.00
_cell.angle_gamma   90.00
#
_symmetry.space_group_name_H-M   'P 1'
#
loop_
_entity.id
_entity.type
_entity.pdbx_description
1 polymer ?
#
loop_
_entity_poly.entity_id
_entity_poly.type
_entity_poly.pdbx_seq_one_letter_code
_entity_poly.pdbx_strand_id
1 'polypeptide(L)'
;MNKGSHFIGQPAYGQLINLLDRTGILEISRSNGGERYVKNFDVWHHLLIMLYAVIKRFDSLREITDSMFPEARKLAHLGISMMPRRSTLSDANARRSEAIFEKIYRSLYARYKDELSSDSRKNPSSSWINRLQIIDSTTVTLFSNMLFKGVGRHPKTGKKKGGIKVHTNIHANEGVPSDVKFTSAATNDSFMLKPTNYIEGDIVALDRAYIDYGKFEELTSRGVIYVTKMKKNLVYQIDEDTAHMTPEGLMEYRVKHVTFTKKVAEGSDIVHKARIVTYVDIKKNKQAKLISLLTNDMEMPVEEIVAIYRKRWEIELL
;
A
#
# COMPACT_ATOMS: atom_id res chain seq x y z
N MET A 1 20.92 -19.65 -12.89
CA MET A 1 20.77 -19.71 -11.42
C MET A 1 21.02 -21.13 -10.93
N ASN A 2 21.95 -21.31 -10.00
CA ASN A 2 22.30 -22.62 -9.46
C ASN A 2 21.15 -23.18 -8.61
N LYS A 3 20.48 -24.21 -9.10
CA LYS A 3 19.48 -24.99 -8.38
C LYS A 3 20.19 -25.85 -7.34
N GLY A 4 20.52 -25.35 -6.16
CA GLY A 4 21.13 -26.26 -5.23
C GLY A 4 21.64 -25.78 -3.89
N SER A 5 21.38 -24.56 -3.48
CA SER A 5 21.68 -24.19 -2.10
C SER A 5 20.46 -24.43 -1.20
N HIS A 6 20.22 -25.68 -0.85
CA HIS A 6 19.37 -26.00 0.28
C HIS A 6 20.05 -25.47 1.53
N PHE A 7 19.48 -24.40 2.12
CA PHE A 7 19.91 -23.82 3.40
C PHE A 7 19.48 -24.69 4.60
N ILE A 8 19.68 -25.99 4.51
CA ILE A 8 19.33 -26.93 5.57
C ILE A 8 20.10 -26.54 6.84
N GLY A 9 19.38 -26.18 7.90
CA GLY A 9 19.93 -25.85 9.20
C GLY A 9 20.22 -24.36 9.45
N GLN A 10 20.07 -23.46 8.48
CA GLN A 10 20.17 -22.02 8.75
C GLN A 10 18.83 -21.45 9.28
N PRO A 11 18.85 -20.61 10.33
CA PRO A 11 17.67 -19.91 10.77
C PRO A 11 17.06 -19.08 9.64
N ALA A 12 15.73 -19.02 9.55
CA ALA A 12 15.02 -18.26 8.50
C ALA A 12 15.47 -16.79 8.40
N TYR A 13 15.78 -16.17 9.53
CA TYR A 13 16.30 -14.80 9.55
C TYR A 13 17.68 -14.70 8.86
N GLY A 14 18.57 -15.67 9.03
CA GLY A 14 19.86 -15.72 8.32
C GLY A 14 19.69 -15.83 6.80
N GLN A 15 18.75 -16.65 6.35
CA GLN A 15 18.42 -16.77 4.93
C GLN A 15 17.92 -15.42 4.36
N LEU A 16 17.10 -14.70 5.11
CA LEU A 16 16.58 -13.40 4.72
C LEU A 16 17.70 -12.36 4.61
N ILE A 17 18.64 -12.33 5.55
CA ILE A 17 19.81 -11.43 5.52
C ILE A 17 20.68 -11.70 4.29
N ASN A 18 20.84 -12.95 3.87
CA ASN A 18 21.63 -13.31 2.69
C ASN A 18 21.07 -12.79 1.37
N LEU A 19 19.80 -12.37 1.33
CA LEU A 19 19.19 -11.69 0.19
C LEU A 19 19.58 -10.20 0.11
N LEU A 20 20.12 -9.64 1.19
CA LEU A 20 20.48 -8.23 1.26
C LEU A 20 21.91 -7.99 0.74
N ASP A 21 22.06 -6.96 -0.08
CA ASP A 21 23.38 -6.49 -0.52
C ASP A 21 23.97 -5.50 0.49
N ARG A 22 24.84 -6.00 1.39
CA ARG A 22 25.48 -5.18 2.40
C ARG A 22 26.27 -4.01 1.80
N THR A 23 27.01 -4.25 0.72
CA THR A 23 27.86 -3.23 0.09
C THR A 23 27.00 -2.10 -0.47
N GLY A 24 25.98 -2.44 -1.26
CA GLY A 24 25.04 -1.46 -1.82
C GLY A 24 24.27 -0.69 -0.73
N ILE A 25 23.87 -1.35 0.35
CA ILE A 25 23.19 -0.70 1.49
C ILE A 25 24.13 0.33 2.18
N LEU A 26 25.39 -0.01 2.39
CA LEU A 26 26.37 0.91 2.99
C LEU A 26 26.68 2.09 2.05
N GLU A 27 26.75 1.88 0.74
CA GLU A 27 26.93 2.94 -0.26
C GLU A 27 25.74 3.91 -0.27
N ILE A 28 24.50 3.38 -0.26
CA ILE A 28 23.29 4.19 -0.13
C ILE A 28 23.33 5.03 1.14
N SER A 29 23.75 4.45 2.26
CA SER A 29 23.85 5.17 3.52
C SER A 29 24.91 6.27 3.48
N ARG A 30 26.11 5.98 2.97
CA ARG A 30 27.21 6.96 2.85
C ARG A 30 26.82 8.14 1.97
N SER A 31 26.24 7.88 0.81
CA SER A 31 25.81 8.92 -0.14
C SER A 31 24.69 9.82 0.42
N ASN A 32 23.98 9.38 1.45
CA ASN A 32 22.92 10.14 2.13
C ASN A 32 23.32 10.60 3.56
N GLY A 33 24.60 10.56 3.89
CA GLY A 33 25.13 11.07 5.17
C GLY A 33 24.84 10.20 6.39
N GLY A 34 24.31 8.98 6.20
CA GLY A 34 23.90 8.09 7.31
C GLY A 34 25.06 7.52 8.12
N GLU A 35 26.27 7.52 7.55
CA GLU A 35 27.50 7.05 8.21
C GLU A 35 28.37 8.19 8.76
N ARG A 36 27.89 9.44 8.72
CA ARG A 36 28.65 10.56 9.27
C ARG A 36 28.84 10.42 10.77
N TYR A 37 30.09 10.46 11.23
CA TYR A 37 30.50 10.27 12.65
C TYR A 37 30.11 8.89 13.23
N VAL A 38 29.86 7.90 12.42
CA VAL A 38 29.59 6.53 12.87
C VAL A 38 30.92 5.81 13.11
N LYS A 39 31.10 5.27 14.32
CA LYS A 39 32.30 4.47 14.68
C LYS A 39 32.03 2.97 14.51
N ASN A 40 30.97 2.47 15.10
CA ASN A 40 30.75 1.03 15.22
C ASN A 40 29.33 0.61 14.79
N PHE A 41 28.31 1.47 14.95
CA PHE A 41 26.91 1.14 14.70
C PHE A 41 26.45 1.73 13.36
N ASP A 42 26.86 1.07 12.25
CA ASP A 42 26.52 1.47 10.89
C ASP A 42 25.03 1.21 10.53
N VAL A 43 24.61 1.62 9.34
CA VAL A 43 23.25 1.41 8.86
C VAL A 43 22.92 -0.07 8.67
N TRP A 44 23.91 -0.90 8.35
CA TRP A 44 23.72 -2.33 8.20
C TRP A 44 23.23 -2.97 9.51
N HIS A 45 23.94 -2.73 10.60
CA HIS A 45 23.54 -3.23 11.93
C HIS A 45 22.20 -2.65 12.36
N HIS A 46 21.96 -1.35 12.07
CA HIS A 46 20.69 -0.71 12.37
C HIS A 46 19.52 -1.38 11.62
N LEU A 47 19.66 -1.58 10.31
CA LEU A 47 18.66 -2.24 9.48
C LEU A 47 18.36 -3.66 9.98
N LEU A 48 19.38 -4.47 10.23
CA LEU A 48 19.20 -5.83 10.72
C LEU A 48 18.46 -5.87 12.06
N ILE A 49 18.82 -5.01 13.01
CA ILE A 49 18.17 -4.98 14.31
C ILE A 49 16.69 -4.56 14.17
N MET A 50 16.40 -3.55 13.34
CA MET A 50 15.02 -3.11 13.13
C MET A 50 14.19 -4.16 12.37
N LEU A 51 14.75 -4.85 11.38
CA LEU A 51 14.08 -5.98 10.72
C LEU A 51 13.78 -7.11 11.70
N TYR A 52 14.74 -7.47 12.55
CA TYR A 52 14.52 -8.47 13.59
C TYR A 52 13.41 -8.06 14.55
N ALA A 53 13.40 -6.78 14.96
CA ALA A 53 12.38 -6.23 15.83
C ALA A 53 10.97 -6.31 15.23
N VAL A 54 10.82 -5.98 13.95
CA VAL A 54 9.55 -6.08 13.21
C VAL A 54 9.08 -7.53 13.12
N ILE A 55 9.97 -8.45 12.73
CA ILE A 55 9.64 -9.88 12.61
C ILE A 55 9.23 -10.48 13.96
N LYS A 56 9.90 -10.08 15.05
CA LYS A 56 9.58 -10.51 16.42
C LYS A 56 8.44 -9.74 17.06
N ARG A 57 7.93 -8.69 16.40
CA ARG A 57 6.83 -7.83 16.87
C ARG A 57 7.12 -7.18 18.22
N PHE A 58 8.34 -6.65 18.38
CA PHE A 58 8.71 -5.90 19.58
C PHE A 58 8.08 -4.50 19.58
N ASP A 59 7.54 -4.09 20.73
CA ASP A 59 6.78 -2.84 20.85
C ASP A 59 7.67 -1.63 21.27
N SER A 60 8.88 -1.86 21.75
CA SER A 60 9.75 -0.79 22.24
C SER A 60 11.25 -1.05 22.05
N LEU A 61 12.03 0.04 21.98
CA LEU A 61 13.49 -0.05 21.89
C LEU A 61 14.10 -0.77 23.10
N ARG A 62 13.47 -0.69 24.28
CA ARG A 62 13.92 -1.41 25.47
C ARG A 62 13.73 -2.91 25.28
N GLU A 63 12.56 -3.33 24.84
CA GLU A 63 12.25 -4.72 24.56
C GLU A 63 13.21 -5.31 23.52
N ILE A 64 13.50 -4.54 22.44
CA ILE A 64 14.47 -4.95 21.43
C ILE A 64 15.82 -5.25 22.08
N THR A 65 16.38 -4.30 22.85
CA THR A 65 17.71 -4.46 23.47
C THR A 65 17.74 -5.57 24.50
N ASP A 66 16.73 -5.65 25.36
CA ASP A 66 16.65 -6.64 26.44
C ASP A 66 16.47 -8.07 25.88
N SER A 67 15.67 -8.23 24.81
CA SER A 67 15.43 -9.52 24.18
C SER A 67 16.59 -9.99 23.30
N MET A 68 17.32 -9.07 22.66
CA MET A 68 18.44 -9.42 21.78
C MET A 68 19.73 -9.72 22.56
N PHE A 69 19.92 -9.15 23.73
CA PHE A 69 21.16 -9.30 24.49
C PHE A 69 21.49 -10.76 24.87
N PRO A 70 20.55 -11.58 25.37
CA PRO A 70 20.78 -13.01 25.62
C PRO A 70 21.08 -13.82 24.36
N GLU A 71 20.58 -13.36 23.21
CA GLU A 71 20.74 -14.02 21.90
C GLU A 71 22.02 -13.57 21.14
N ALA A 72 22.86 -12.72 21.76
CA ALA A 72 24.00 -12.07 21.10
C ALA A 72 24.91 -13.04 20.34
N ARG A 73 25.19 -14.26 20.90
CA ARG A 73 26.00 -15.28 20.24
C ARG A 73 25.35 -15.79 18.96
N LYS A 74 24.03 -16.03 18.98
CA LYS A 74 23.29 -16.49 17.80
C LYS A 74 23.18 -15.38 16.73
N LEU A 75 23.02 -14.14 17.18
CA LEU A 75 22.94 -12.98 16.30
C LEU A 75 24.27 -12.63 15.64
N ALA A 76 25.41 -12.95 16.29
CA ALA A 76 26.73 -12.81 15.69
C ALA A 76 26.90 -13.64 14.41
N HIS A 77 26.35 -14.87 14.37
CA HIS A 77 26.33 -15.70 13.16
C HIS A 77 25.47 -15.10 12.03
N LEU A 78 24.57 -14.18 12.36
CA LEU A 78 23.72 -13.45 11.40
C LEU A 78 24.32 -12.11 10.97
N GLY A 79 25.59 -11.85 11.30
CA GLY A 79 26.27 -10.61 10.96
C GLY A 79 25.98 -9.44 11.94
N ILE A 80 25.26 -9.69 13.04
CA ILE A 80 25.03 -8.71 14.10
C ILE A 80 26.11 -8.91 15.16
N SER A 81 27.29 -8.37 14.88
CA SER A 81 28.48 -8.54 15.74
C SER A 81 28.45 -7.68 16.98
N MET A 82 27.56 -6.69 17.05
CA MET A 82 27.47 -5.76 18.17
C MET A 82 26.04 -5.46 18.58
N MET A 83 25.76 -5.65 19.86
CA MET A 83 24.48 -5.24 20.46
C MET A 83 24.55 -3.78 20.88
N PRO A 84 23.77 -2.88 20.27
CA PRO A 84 23.74 -1.50 20.67
C PRO A 84 23.03 -1.35 22.02
N ARG A 85 23.44 -0.35 22.80
CA ARG A 85 22.64 0.11 23.93
C ARG A 85 21.36 0.78 23.40
N ARG A 86 20.31 0.82 24.23
CA ARG A 86 19.05 1.50 23.89
C ARG A 86 19.27 2.95 23.41
N SER A 87 20.18 3.70 24.09
CA SER A 87 20.52 5.07 23.68
C SER A 87 21.13 5.10 22.27
N THR A 88 22.05 4.20 21.95
CA THR A 88 22.66 4.11 20.61
C THR A 88 21.61 3.84 19.53
N LEU A 89 20.67 2.95 19.81
CA LEU A 89 19.57 2.65 18.87
C LEU A 89 18.61 3.83 18.71
N SER A 90 18.30 4.53 19.82
CA SER A 90 17.49 5.74 19.82
C SER A 90 18.15 6.87 19.01
N ASP A 91 19.46 7.10 19.24
CA ASP A 91 20.21 8.10 18.49
C ASP A 91 20.32 7.78 17.01
N ALA A 92 20.47 6.50 16.66
CA ALA A 92 20.47 6.06 15.27
C ALA A 92 19.13 6.32 14.59
N ASN A 93 18.02 6.03 15.25
CA ASN A 93 16.67 6.34 14.76
C ASN A 93 16.44 7.84 14.58
N ALA A 94 16.98 8.67 15.46
CA ALA A 94 16.81 10.12 15.39
C ALA A 94 17.68 10.79 14.31
N ARG A 95 18.90 10.25 14.06
CA ARG A 95 19.88 10.89 13.17
C ARG A 95 19.81 10.41 11.72
N ARG A 96 19.48 9.14 11.48
CA ARG A 96 19.41 8.61 10.13
C ARG A 96 18.11 9.03 9.47
N SER A 97 18.24 9.65 8.29
CA SER A 97 17.08 10.04 7.49
C SER A 97 16.31 8.81 7.00
N GLU A 98 14.99 8.92 7.01
CA GLU A 98 14.08 7.93 6.40
C GLU A 98 14.40 7.68 4.93
N ALA A 99 14.89 8.69 4.21
CA ALA A 99 15.27 8.58 2.81
C ALA A 99 16.33 7.48 2.53
N ILE A 100 17.16 7.14 3.52
CA ILE A 100 18.13 6.04 3.41
C ILE A 100 17.36 4.72 3.28
N PHE A 101 16.41 4.48 4.17
CA PHE A 101 15.61 3.25 4.20
C PHE A 101 14.66 3.16 2.99
N GLU A 102 14.12 4.29 2.53
CA GLU A 102 13.37 4.35 1.27
C GLU A 102 14.23 3.89 0.09
N LYS A 103 15.45 4.42 -0.05
CA LYS A 103 16.34 4.05 -1.14
C LYS A 103 16.79 2.59 -1.07
N ILE A 104 17.04 2.07 0.15
CA ILE A 104 17.31 0.64 0.35
C ILE A 104 16.11 -0.19 -0.12
N TYR A 105 14.90 0.17 0.28
CA TYR A 105 13.68 -0.52 -0.15
C TYR A 105 13.52 -0.50 -1.67
N ARG A 106 13.66 0.66 -2.30
CA ARG A 106 13.57 0.80 -3.76
C ARG A 106 14.62 -0.01 -4.50
N SER A 107 15.84 -0.10 -3.97
CA SER A 107 16.92 -0.95 -4.52
C SER A 107 16.55 -2.44 -4.44
N LEU A 108 16.02 -2.88 -3.31
CA LEU A 108 15.57 -4.27 -3.13
C LEU A 108 14.37 -4.58 -4.04
N TYR A 109 13.40 -3.69 -4.10
CA TYR A 109 12.24 -3.84 -4.98
C TYR A 109 12.66 -3.95 -6.45
N ALA A 110 13.53 -3.04 -6.93
CA ALA A 110 14.04 -3.09 -8.30
C ALA A 110 14.78 -4.39 -8.61
N ARG A 111 15.48 -4.96 -7.62
CA ARG A 111 16.24 -6.20 -7.78
C ARG A 111 15.35 -7.45 -7.87
N TYR A 112 14.25 -7.49 -7.11
CA TYR A 112 13.43 -8.68 -6.94
C TYR A 112 12.05 -8.63 -7.60
N LYS A 113 11.61 -7.49 -8.14
CA LYS A 113 10.27 -7.32 -8.73
C LYS A 113 9.91 -8.36 -9.79
N ASP A 114 10.88 -8.76 -10.63
CA ASP A 114 10.64 -9.73 -11.70
C ASP A 114 10.44 -11.15 -11.15
N GLU A 115 11.05 -11.47 -10.01
CA GLU A 115 10.84 -12.75 -9.33
C GLU A 115 9.49 -12.79 -8.61
N LEU A 116 9.06 -11.68 -8.01
CA LEU A 116 7.74 -11.54 -7.39
C LEU A 116 6.62 -11.72 -8.40
N SER A 117 6.72 -11.08 -9.56
CA SER A 117 5.72 -11.17 -10.63
C SER A 117 5.69 -12.55 -11.30
N SER A 118 6.79 -13.31 -11.30
CA SER A 118 6.85 -14.63 -11.91
C SER A 118 6.04 -15.70 -11.15
N ASP A 119 5.91 -15.57 -9.83
CA ASP A 119 5.13 -16.49 -9.00
C ASP A 119 3.62 -16.32 -9.21
N SER A 120 3.16 -15.15 -9.60
CA SER A 120 1.75 -14.86 -9.92
C SER A 120 1.31 -15.41 -11.28
N ARG A 121 2.23 -15.80 -12.16
CA ARG A 121 1.92 -16.48 -13.44
C ARG A 121 1.25 -17.85 -13.29
N LYS A 122 1.21 -18.39 -12.08
CA LYS A 122 0.53 -19.66 -11.79
C LYS A 122 -1.01 -19.57 -11.82
N ASN A 123 -1.58 -18.38 -11.95
CA ASN A 123 -3.02 -18.18 -12.10
C ASN A 123 -3.35 -17.41 -13.40
N PRO A 124 -3.43 -18.10 -14.55
CA PRO A 124 -3.66 -17.47 -15.85
C PRO A 124 -5.10 -16.96 -16.07
N SER A 125 -5.98 -17.10 -15.08
CA SER A 125 -7.42 -16.90 -15.26
C SER A 125 -7.89 -15.44 -15.36
N SER A 126 -7.01 -14.44 -15.17
CA SER A 126 -7.45 -13.04 -15.23
C SER A 126 -6.36 -12.15 -15.79
N SER A 127 -6.48 -11.74 -17.04
CA SER A 127 -5.53 -10.83 -17.72
C SER A 127 -5.40 -9.47 -17.04
N TRP A 128 -6.40 -9.04 -16.30
CA TRP A 128 -6.44 -7.77 -15.58
C TRP A 128 -5.51 -7.71 -14.36
N ILE A 129 -5.13 -8.85 -13.74
CA ILE A 129 -4.33 -8.86 -12.50
C ILE A 129 -2.94 -8.27 -12.69
N ASN A 130 -2.36 -8.44 -13.87
CA ASN A 130 -1.02 -7.88 -14.20
C ASN A 130 -1.04 -6.37 -14.39
N ARG A 131 -2.23 -5.79 -14.62
CA ARG A 131 -2.45 -4.36 -14.83
C ARG A 131 -3.02 -3.69 -13.59
N LEU A 132 -3.38 -4.48 -12.56
CA LEU A 132 -4.06 -3.98 -11.38
C LEU A 132 -3.08 -3.39 -10.38
N GLN A 133 -3.31 -2.13 -10.06
CA GLN A 133 -2.66 -1.41 -8.97
C GLN A 133 -3.69 -1.10 -7.87
N ILE A 134 -3.31 -1.34 -6.63
CA ILE A 134 -4.16 -1.12 -5.46
C ILE A 134 -3.60 0.04 -4.66
N ILE A 135 -4.43 1.02 -4.35
CA ILE A 135 -4.06 2.15 -3.49
C ILE A 135 -4.89 2.11 -2.22
N ASP A 136 -4.21 2.20 -1.10
CA ASP A 136 -4.88 2.38 0.18
C ASP A 136 -4.08 3.29 1.12
N SER A 137 -4.69 3.71 2.21
CA SER A 137 -4.05 4.52 3.23
C SER A 137 -4.39 4.02 4.62
N THR A 138 -3.36 3.89 5.44
CA THR A 138 -3.48 3.55 6.86
C THR A 138 -3.05 4.73 7.72
N THR A 139 -3.83 5.03 8.77
CA THR A 139 -3.48 6.10 9.71
C THR A 139 -2.83 5.52 10.95
N VAL A 140 -1.57 5.84 11.17
CA VAL A 140 -0.84 5.54 12.40
C VAL A 140 -1.04 6.69 13.39
N THR A 141 -1.68 6.38 14.51
CA THR A 141 -1.91 7.37 15.58
C THR A 141 -0.66 7.50 16.44
N LEU A 142 -0.18 8.73 16.62
CA LEU A 142 0.95 9.04 17.47
C LEU A 142 0.49 9.43 18.89
N PHE A 143 1.40 9.36 19.84
CA PHE A 143 1.14 9.82 21.21
C PHE A 143 0.80 11.31 21.25
N SER A 144 -0.07 11.71 22.18
CA SER A 144 -0.62 13.06 22.30
C SER A 144 0.43 14.18 22.44
N ASN A 145 1.62 13.84 22.88
CA ASN A 145 2.73 14.79 23.11
C ASN A 145 3.62 15.01 21.87
N MET A 146 3.39 14.27 20.78
CA MET A 146 4.18 14.39 19.54
C MET A 146 3.43 15.24 18.52
N LEU A 147 3.35 16.54 18.76
CA LEU A 147 2.87 17.52 17.78
C LEU A 147 4.07 18.17 17.11
N PHE A 148 4.47 17.65 15.96
CA PHE A 148 5.50 18.26 15.13
C PHE A 148 4.98 18.54 13.72
N LYS A 149 5.75 19.30 12.94
CA LYS A 149 5.38 19.70 11.57
C LYS A 149 5.08 18.44 10.72
N GLY A 150 3.89 18.40 10.11
CA GLY A 150 3.44 17.27 9.29
C GLY A 150 2.53 16.28 10.02
N VAL A 151 2.28 16.47 11.31
CA VAL A 151 1.38 15.62 12.10
C VAL A 151 0.01 16.27 12.21
N GLY A 152 -1.03 15.63 11.71
CA GLY A 152 -2.40 16.13 11.69
C GLY A 152 -3.26 15.67 12.86
N ARG A 153 -4.50 16.16 12.91
CA ARG A 153 -5.51 15.74 13.90
C ARG A 153 -6.03 14.35 13.56
N HIS A 154 -6.44 13.60 14.58
CA HIS A 154 -7.06 12.30 14.37
C HIS A 154 -8.38 12.44 13.60
N PRO A 155 -8.59 11.75 12.47
CA PRO A 155 -9.73 12.00 11.57
C PRO A 155 -11.10 11.70 12.19
N LYS A 156 -11.19 10.73 13.13
CA LYS A 156 -12.46 10.33 13.72
C LYS A 156 -12.86 11.10 14.98
N THR A 157 -11.91 11.60 15.74
CA THR A 157 -12.20 12.19 17.07
C THR A 157 -12.01 13.70 17.14
N GLY A 158 -11.42 14.32 16.12
CA GLY A 158 -11.10 15.76 16.11
C GLY A 158 -10.12 16.21 17.19
N LYS A 159 -9.76 15.31 18.13
CA LYS A 159 -8.80 15.60 19.19
C LYS A 159 -7.42 15.84 18.60
N LYS A 160 -6.63 16.73 19.21
CA LYS A 160 -5.24 17.03 18.83
C LYS A 160 -4.30 15.83 19.11
N LYS A 161 -4.63 14.65 18.59
CA LYS A 161 -3.70 13.52 18.55
C LYS A 161 -3.03 13.57 17.20
N GLY A 162 -1.71 13.67 17.20
CA GLY A 162 -0.93 13.55 16.00
C GLY A 162 -1.15 12.22 15.31
N GLY A 163 -1.13 12.22 13.99
CA GLY A 163 -1.18 10.99 13.21
C GLY A 163 -0.43 11.17 11.90
N ILE A 164 0.20 10.11 11.48
CA ILE A 164 0.83 9.98 10.17
C ILE A 164 -0.06 9.07 9.33
N LYS A 165 -0.35 9.48 8.12
CA LYS A 165 -1.02 8.64 7.14
C LYS A 165 0.03 8.04 6.22
N VAL A 166 -0.02 6.72 6.08
CA VAL A 166 0.82 5.94 5.18
C VAL A 166 -0.02 5.57 3.97
N HIS A 167 0.35 6.09 2.81
CA HIS A 167 -0.27 5.76 1.53
C HIS A 167 0.57 4.71 0.85
N THR A 168 -0.05 3.61 0.47
CA THR A 168 0.62 2.47 -0.12
C THR A 168 0.03 2.18 -1.49
N ASN A 169 0.88 2.00 -2.48
CA ASN A 169 0.53 1.47 -3.80
C ASN A 169 1.14 0.07 -3.97
N ILE A 170 0.35 -0.87 -4.48
CA ILE A 170 0.76 -2.27 -4.67
C ILE A 170 0.37 -2.70 -6.07
N HIS A 171 1.29 -3.32 -6.79
CA HIS A 171 0.93 -4.12 -7.97
C HIS A 171 0.34 -5.45 -7.51
N ALA A 172 -0.88 -5.74 -7.90
CA ALA A 172 -1.62 -6.91 -7.40
C ALA A 172 -0.97 -8.25 -7.72
N ASN A 173 -0.18 -8.32 -8.80
CA ASN A 173 0.58 -9.49 -9.20
C ASN A 173 1.87 -9.70 -8.39
N GLU A 174 2.38 -8.66 -7.74
CA GLU A 174 3.62 -8.71 -6.96
C GLU A 174 3.35 -8.93 -5.46
N GLY A 175 2.22 -8.42 -4.96
CA GLY A 175 1.80 -8.56 -3.57
C GLY A 175 2.67 -7.79 -2.55
N VAL A 176 3.49 -6.84 -3.02
CA VAL A 176 4.35 -6.00 -2.18
C VAL A 176 4.16 -4.53 -2.52
N PRO A 177 4.42 -3.60 -1.60
CA PRO A 177 4.35 -2.17 -1.90
C PRO A 177 5.32 -1.75 -3.01
N SER A 178 4.81 -1.17 -4.08
CA SER A 178 5.63 -0.54 -5.14
C SER A 178 5.99 0.90 -4.79
N ASP A 179 5.12 1.61 -4.08
CA ASP A 179 5.36 2.97 -3.58
C ASP A 179 4.73 3.16 -2.19
N VAL A 180 5.43 3.86 -1.31
CA VAL A 180 4.95 4.21 0.03
C VAL A 180 5.22 5.68 0.29
N LYS A 181 4.19 6.43 0.70
CA LYS A 181 4.31 7.86 1.02
C LYS A 181 3.69 8.18 2.37
N PHE A 182 4.36 9.06 3.10
CA PHE A 182 3.92 9.53 4.40
C PHE A 182 3.36 10.94 4.30
N THR A 183 2.18 11.16 4.87
CA THR A 183 1.56 12.48 4.98
C THR A 183 0.99 12.70 6.38
N SER A 184 0.59 13.94 6.65
CA SER A 184 -0.21 14.24 7.83
C SER A 184 -1.54 13.46 7.80
N ALA A 185 -2.00 12.97 8.94
CA ALA A 185 -3.30 12.30 9.05
C ALA A 185 -4.50 13.17 8.59
N ALA A 186 -4.32 14.48 8.54
CA ALA A 186 -5.32 15.43 8.03
C ALA A 186 -5.36 15.53 6.51
N THR A 187 -4.36 14.99 5.81
CA THR A 187 -4.29 15.04 4.33
C THR A 187 -5.42 14.20 3.73
N ASN A 188 -6.13 14.77 2.75
CA ASN A 188 -7.16 14.05 2.03
C ASN A 188 -6.52 12.95 1.16
N ASP A 189 -7.10 11.76 1.17
CA ASP A 189 -6.60 10.62 0.41
C ASP A 189 -6.57 10.91 -1.10
N SER A 190 -7.58 11.60 -1.61
CA SER A 190 -7.64 11.94 -3.04
C SER A 190 -6.42 12.75 -3.52
N PHE A 191 -5.76 13.52 -2.64
CA PHE A 191 -4.54 14.26 -2.98
C PHE A 191 -3.39 13.35 -3.44
N MET A 192 -3.35 12.11 -2.93
CA MET A 192 -2.31 11.14 -3.26
C MET A 192 -2.57 10.39 -4.56
N LEU A 193 -3.81 10.40 -5.06
CA LEU A 193 -4.12 9.88 -6.39
C LEU A 193 -3.55 10.84 -7.43
N LYS A 194 -2.49 10.42 -8.11
CA LYS A 194 -1.84 11.16 -9.20
C LYS A 194 -2.03 10.40 -10.51
N PRO A 195 -2.95 10.80 -11.38
CA PRO A 195 -3.22 10.11 -12.65
C PRO A 195 -1.99 9.94 -13.52
N THR A 196 -1.03 10.87 -13.43
CA THR A 196 0.25 10.81 -14.16
C THR A 196 1.17 9.64 -13.79
N ASN A 197 0.91 8.96 -12.68
CA ASN A 197 1.68 7.78 -12.26
C ASN A 197 1.24 6.50 -12.99
N TYR A 198 0.15 6.56 -13.75
CA TYR A 198 -0.45 5.40 -14.43
C TYR A 198 -0.31 5.54 -15.94
N ILE A 199 -0.22 4.41 -16.60
CA ILE A 199 -0.14 4.30 -18.05
C ILE A 199 -1.44 3.74 -18.63
N GLU A 200 -1.65 3.91 -19.92
CA GLU A 200 -2.79 3.35 -20.65
C GLU A 200 -2.92 1.84 -20.41
N GLY A 201 -4.12 1.39 -20.11
CA GLY A 201 -4.44 0.01 -19.81
C GLY A 201 -4.26 -0.39 -18.34
N ASP A 202 -3.67 0.45 -17.48
CA ASP A 202 -3.64 0.19 -16.04
C ASP A 202 -5.06 0.18 -15.45
N ILE A 203 -5.23 -0.64 -14.41
CA ILE A 203 -6.46 -0.68 -13.61
C ILE A 203 -6.11 -0.26 -12.18
N VAL A 204 -6.85 0.68 -11.62
CA VAL A 204 -6.60 1.18 -10.26
C VAL A 204 -7.78 0.88 -9.35
N ALA A 205 -7.56 0.00 -8.36
CA ALA A 205 -8.55 -0.25 -7.31
C ALA A 205 -8.26 0.63 -6.08
N LEU A 206 -9.25 1.40 -5.64
CA LEU A 206 -9.08 2.38 -4.58
C LEU A 206 -10.28 2.46 -3.64
N ASP A 207 -10.06 2.95 -2.42
CA ASP A 207 -11.17 3.21 -1.50
C ASP A 207 -11.99 4.43 -1.93
N ARG A 208 -13.23 4.47 -1.52
CA ARG A 208 -14.14 5.60 -1.77
C ARG A 208 -13.64 6.96 -1.26
N ALA A 209 -12.66 6.99 -0.36
CA ALA A 209 -12.04 8.23 0.11
C ALA A 209 -11.29 8.97 -1.00
N TYR A 210 -10.84 8.25 -2.02
CA TYR A 210 -10.11 8.80 -3.17
C TYR A 210 -11.01 9.43 -4.25
N ILE A 211 -12.35 9.35 -4.16
CA ILE A 211 -13.27 9.86 -5.18
C ILE A 211 -13.05 11.37 -5.39
N ASP A 212 -12.61 11.69 -6.60
CA ASP A 212 -12.45 13.05 -7.13
C ASP A 212 -12.71 13.01 -8.64
N TYR A 213 -13.78 13.68 -9.10
CA TYR A 213 -14.22 13.58 -10.49
C TYR A 213 -13.21 14.17 -11.49
N GLY A 214 -12.44 15.21 -11.10
CA GLY A 214 -11.41 15.76 -11.97
C GLY A 214 -10.29 14.75 -12.23
N LYS A 215 -9.85 14.07 -11.18
CA LYS A 215 -8.83 13.03 -11.32
C LYS A 215 -9.34 11.77 -12.01
N PHE A 216 -10.61 11.44 -11.81
CA PHE A 216 -11.24 10.32 -12.50
C PHE A 216 -11.38 10.59 -14.00
N GLU A 217 -11.71 11.82 -14.38
CA GLU A 217 -11.72 12.22 -15.78
C GLU A 217 -10.31 12.22 -16.39
N GLU A 218 -9.32 12.67 -15.65
CA GLU A 218 -7.92 12.57 -16.08
C GLU A 218 -7.45 11.12 -16.22
N LEU A 219 -7.83 10.21 -15.33
CA LEU A 219 -7.57 8.76 -15.50
C LEU A 219 -8.23 8.24 -16.78
N THR A 220 -9.49 8.60 -17.00
CA THR A 220 -10.26 8.18 -18.20
C THR A 220 -9.62 8.67 -19.48
N SER A 221 -9.22 9.95 -19.53
CA SER A 221 -8.56 10.53 -20.72
C SER A 221 -7.20 9.90 -21.02
N ARG A 222 -6.57 9.28 -20.02
CA ARG A 222 -5.30 8.54 -20.14
C ARG A 222 -5.48 7.06 -20.44
N GLY A 223 -6.72 6.57 -20.63
CA GLY A 223 -7.00 5.16 -20.84
C GLY A 223 -6.78 4.26 -19.62
N VAL A 224 -6.84 4.86 -18.41
CA VAL A 224 -6.68 4.14 -17.14
C VAL A 224 -8.06 3.83 -16.56
N ILE A 225 -8.29 2.58 -16.22
CA ILE A 225 -9.53 2.12 -15.60
C ILE A 225 -9.44 2.30 -14.09
N TYR A 226 -10.49 2.80 -13.45
CA TYR A 226 -10.59 2.77 -12.01
C TYR A 226 -11.77 1.94 -11.54
N VAL A 227 -11.64 1.32 -10.35
CA VAL A 227 -12.73 0.63 -9.65
C VAL A 227 -12.72 1.06 -8.19
N THR A 228 -13.84 1.60 -7.73
CA THR A 228 -14.00 2.04 -6.34
C THR A 228 -15.40 1.75 -5.82
N LYS A 229 -15.56 1.74 -4.49
CA LYS A 229 -16.86 1.66 -3.87
C LYS A 229 -17.54 3.02 -3.89
N MET A 230 -18.80 3.05 -4.25
CA MET A 230 -19.59 4.28 -4.32
C MET A 230 -19.88 4.87 -2.92
N LYS A 231 -19.88 6.20 -2.79
CA LYS A 231 -20.43 6.93 -1.65
C LYS A 231 -21.95 7.07 -1.80
N LYS A 232 -22.68 7.05 -0.67
CA LYS A 232 -24.14 7.11 -0.67
C LYS A 232 -24.73 8.47 -1.13
N ASN A 233 -23.97 9.54 -0.97
CA ASN A 233 -24.40 10.92 -1.15
C ASN A 233 -23.87 11.58 -2.42
N LEU A 234 -23.49 10.78 -3.44
CA LEU A 234 -23.09 11.33 -4.73
C LEU A 234 -24.32 11.72 -5.54
N VAL A 235 -24.26 12.90 -6.16
CA VAL A 235 -25.29 13.41 -7.08
C VAL A 235 -24.85 13.11 -8.50
N TYR A 236 -25.70 12.47 -9.28
CA TYR A 236 -25.44 12.09 -10.67
C TYR A 236 -26.74 12.03 -11.45
N GLN A 237 -26.65 12.20 -12.76
CA GLN A 237 -27.71 11.92 -13.70
C GLN A 237 -27.64 10.44 -14.13
N ILE A 238 -28.78 9.79 -14.23
CA ILE A 238 -28.87 8.42 -14.75
C ILE A 238 -29.15 8.54 -16.25
N ASP A 239 -28.24 7.99 -17.05
CA ASP A 239 -28.37 7.96 -18.49
C ASP A 239 -29.03 6.64 -18.94
N GLU A 240 -28.71 5.52 -18.28
CA GLU A 240 -29.28 4.20 -18.51
C GLU A 240 -29.34 3.40 -17.22
N ASP A 241 -30.33 2.53 -17.06
CA ASP A 241 -30.53 1.73 -15.85
C ASP A 241 -31.07 0.35 -16.20
N THR A 242 -30.27 -0.69 -16.06
CA THR A 242 -30.61 -2.07 -16.42
C THR A 242 -30.43 -3.00 -15.22
N ALA A 243 -31.42 -3.77 -14.86
CA ALA A 243 -31.38 -4.80 -13.83
C ALA A 243 -31.35 -6.20 -14.48
N HIS A 244 -30.42 -7.02 -13.99
CA HIS A 244 -30.29 -8.41 -14.37
C HIS A 244 -30.88 -9.29 -13.26
N MET A 245 -31.79 -10.17 -13.65
CA MET A 245 -32.54 -11.01 -12.71
C MET A 245 -32.13 -12.48 -12.88
N THR A 246 -32.12 -13.22 -11.79
CA THR A 246 -32.00 -14.69 -11.85
C THR A 246 -33.25 -15.32 -12.41
N PRO A 247 -33.23 -16.59 -12.83
CA PRO A 247 -34.41 -17.31 -13.25
C PRO A 247 -35.55 -17.31 -12.23
N GLU A 248 -35.22 -17.22 -10.94
CA GLU A 248 -36.16 -17.16 -9.82
C GLU A 248 -36.71 -15.75 -9.55
N GLY A 249 -36.35 -14.76 -10.40
CA GLY A 249 -36.84 -13.39 -10.27
C GLY A 249 -36.14 -12.56 -9.18
N LEU A 250 -34.96 -12.99 -8.69
CA LEU A 250 -34.15 -12.21 -7.75
C LEU A 250 -33.15 -11.34 -8.51
N MET A 251 -32.86 -10.15 -8.01
CA MET A 251 -31.86 -9.28 -8.60
C MET A 251 -30.47 -9.88 -8.39
N GLU A 252 -29.79 -10.25 -9.48
CA GLU A 252 -28.42 -10.70 -9.47
C GLU A 252 -27.46 -9.51 -9.42
N TYR A 253 -27.60 -8.59 -10.35
CA TYR A 253 -26.91 -7.31 -10.36
C TYR A 253 -27.69 -6.24 -11.12
N ARG A 254 -27.32 -4.98 -10.91
CA ARG A 254 -27.89 -3.82 -11.59
C ARG A 254 -26.78 -2.94 -12.12
N VAL A 255 -26.89 -2.51 -13.34
CA VAL A 255 -25.94 -1.62 -14.01
C VAL A 255 -26.62 -0.30 -14.31
N LYS A 256 -25.94 0.82 -13.95
CA LYS A 256 -26.36 2.16 -14.34
C LYS A 256 -25.21 2.85 -15.06
N HIS A 257 -25.51 3.42 -16.22
CA HIS A 257 -24.65 4.41 -16.83
C HIS A 257 -25.06 5.77 -16.29
N VAL A 258 -24.09 6.56 -15.85
CA VAL A 258 -24.34 7.80 -15.13
C VAL A 258 -23.35 8.89 -15.54
N THR A 259 -23.83 10.13 -15.45
CA THR A 259 -23.04 11.32 -15.69
C THR A 259 -22.94 12.13 -14.40
N PHE A 260 -21.70 12.39 -13.94
CA PHE A 260 -21.38 13.29 -12.85
C PHE A 260 -21.00 14.65 -13.42
N THR A 261 -21.54 15.71 -12.83
CA THR A 261 -21.18 17.08 -13.19
C THR A 261 -20.66 17.80 -11.93
N LYS A 262 -19.42 18.29 -11.98
CA LYS A 262 -18.83 19.11 -10.91
C LYS A 262 -18.65 20.52 -11.44
N LYS A 263 -19.38 21.46 -10.85
CA LYS A 263 -19.21 22.88 -11.14
C LYS A 263 -17.86 23.37 -10.70
N VAL A 264 -17.17 24.10 -11.55
CA VAL A 264 -15.89 24.75 -11.26
C VAL A 264 -16.11 26.24 -11.28
N ALA A 265 -15.54 26.95 -10.30
CA ALA A 265 -15.75 28.41 -10.13
C ALA A 265 -15.23 29.22 -11.33
N GLU A 266 -14.15 28.75 -11.96
CA GLU A 266 -13.54 29.34 -13.16
C GLU A 266 -13.23 28.22 -14.14
N GLY A 267 -13.79 28.29 -15.36
CA GLY A 267 -13.58 27.30 -16.43
C GLY A 267 -14.83 26.49 -16.76
N SER A 268 -14.65 25.43 -17.53
CA SER A 268 -15.71 24.50 -17.91
C SER A 268 -16.01 23.52 -16.79
N ASP A 269 -17.29 23.21 -16.61
CA ASP A 269 -17.71 22.16 -15.67
C ASP A 269 -17.04 20.83 -16.02
N ILE A 270 -16.62 20.08 -14.99
CA ILE A 270 -16.08 18.74 -15.17
C ILE A 270 -17.27 17.80 -15.34
N VAL A 271 -17.36 17.17 -16.52
CA VAL A 271 -18.35 16.15 -16.84
C VAL A 271 -17.64 14.81 -16.89
N HIS A 272 -18.08 13.87 -16.05
CA HIS A 272 -17.47 12.56 -15.94
C HIS A 272 -18.53 11.47 -16.14
N LYS A 273 -18.36 10.65 -17.16
CA LYS A 273 -19.22 9.49 -17.42
C LYS A 273 -18.67 8.26 -16.72
N ALA A 274 -19.55 7.52 -16.06
CA ALA A 274 -19.16 6.35 -15.30
C ALA A 274 -20.28 5.29 -15.29
N ARG A 275 -19.90 4.09 -14.88
CA ARG A 275 -20.77 2.94 -14.72
C ARG A 275 -20.86 2.57 -13.25
N ILE A 276 -22.07 2.42 -12.73
CA ILE A 276 -22.33 1.92 -11.37
C ILE A 276 -22.80 0.49 -11.48
N VAL A 277 -22.09 -0.42 -10.84
CA VAL A 277 -22.45 -1.83 -10.73
C VAL A 277 -22.90 -2.12 -9.31
N THR A 278 -24.15 -2.53 -9.13
CA THR A 278 -24.71 -2.90 -7.83
C THR A 278 -25.00 -4.39 -7.79
N TYR A 279 -24.46 -5.09 -6.82
CA TYR A 279 -24.63 -6.53 -6.64
C TYR A 279 -24.91 -6.89 -5.18
N VAL A 280 -25.41 -8.10 -4.97
CA VAL A 280 -25.69 -8.66 -3.64
C VAL A 280 -24.43 -9.41 -3.16
N ASP A 281 -23.81 -8.94 -2.08
CA ASP A 281 -22.72 -9.63 -1.41
C ASP A 281 -23.26 -10.40 -0.20
N ILE A 282 -23.12 -11.73 -0.25
CA ILE A 282 -23.58 -12.62 0.82
C ILE A 282 -22.38 -12.93 1.72
N LYS A 283 -22.40 -12.37 2.93
CA LYS A 283 -21.35 -12.62 3.93
C LYS A 283 -21.45 -14.05 4.51
N LYS A 284 -20.35 -14.49 5.14
CA LYS A 284 -20.26 -15.81 5.82
C LYS A 284 -21.41 -16.05 6.83
N ASN A 285 -21.98 -15.01 7.44
CA ASN A 285 -23.12 -15.07 8.34
C ASN A 285 -24.49 -15.03 7.64
N LYS A 286 -24.56 -15.27 6.34
CA LYS A 286 -25.76 -15.24 5.47
C LYS A 286 -26.48 -13.89 5.42
N GLN A 287 -25.89 -12.80 5.90
CA GLN A 287 -26.44 -11.47 5.69
C GLN A 287 -26.14 -10.97 4.29
N ALA A 288 -27.18 -10.73 3.53
CA ALA A 288 -27.10 -10.12 2.21
C ALA A 288 -26.89 -8.60 2.34
N LYS A 289 -25.92 -8.06 1.59
CA LYS A 289 -25.64 -6.62 1.54
C LYS A 289 -25.49 -6.16 0.11
N LEU A 290 -26.22 -5.11 -0.25
CA LEU A 290 -26.02 -4.43 -1.50
C LEU A 290 -24.74 -3.62 -1.50
N ILE A 291 -23.88 -3.87 -2.48
CA ILE A 291 -22.63 -3.13 -2.72
C ILE A 291 -22.73 -2.49 -4.09
N SER A 292 -22.44 -1.19 -4.15
CA SER A 292 -22.34 -0.46 -5.40
C SER A 292 -20.90 -0.06 -5.66
N LEU A 293 -20.37 -0.45 -6.81
CA LEU A 293 -19.06 -0.12 -7.32
C LEU A 293 -19.19 0.93 -8.42
N LEU A 294 -18.20 1.80 -8.54
CA LEU A 294 -18.09 2.83 -9.56
C LEU A 294 -16.84 2.59 -10.39
N THR A 295 -16.98 2.65 -11.71
CA THR A 295 -15.89 2.49 -12.69
C THR A 295 -16.12 3.37 -13.91
N ASN A 296 -15.06 3.71 -14.65
CA ASN A 296 -15.17 4.32 -15.98
C ASN A 296 -15.17 3.30 -17.12
N ASP A 297 -15.01 2.01 -16.82
CA ASP A 297 -15.12 0.97 -17.85
C ASP A 297 -16.59 0.62 -18.08
N MET A 298 -17.03 0.81 -19.32
CA MET A 298 -18.44 0.62 -19.72
C MET A 298 -18.77 -0.81 -20.14
N GLU A 299 -17.74 -1.63 -20.45
CA GLU A 299 -17.94 -2.94 -21.09
C GLU A 299 -17.48 -4.12 -20.23
N MET A 300 -16.52 -3.91 -19.32
CA MET A 300 -15.95 -4.97 -18.49
C MET A 300 -17.03 -5.81 -17.80
N PRO A 301 -16.93 -7.16 -17.82
CA PRO A 301 -17.88 -8.04 -17.11
C PRO A 301 -18.04 -7.67 -15.64
N VAL A 302 -19.25 -7.77 -15.13
CA VAL A 302 -19.58 -7.40 -13.73
C VAL A 302 -18.75 -8.22 -12.75
N GLU A 303 -18.53 -9.51 -13.04
CA GLU A 303 -17.75 -10.43 -12.23
C GLU A 303 -16.30 -9.99 -12.10
N GLU A 304 -15.72 -9.46 -13.18
CA GLU A 304 -14.33 -8.93 -13.16
C GLU A 304 -14.25 -7.65 -12.34
N ILE A 305 -15.19 -6.72 -12.48
CA ILE A 305 -15.25 -5.49 -11.65
C ILE A 305 -15.33 -5.86 -10.16
N VAL A 306 -16.17 -6.84 -9.82
CA VAL A 306 -16.31 -7.32 -8.45
C VAL A 306 -15.01 -7.99 -7.95
N ALA A 307 -14.39 -8.82 -8.79
CA ALA A 307 -13.12 -9.48 -8.45
C ALA A 307 -11.99 -8.47 -8.23
N ILE A 308 -11.86 -7.46 -9.09
CA ILE A 308 -10.90 -6.36 -8.96
C ILE A 308 -11.11 -5.63 -7.62
N TYR A 309 -12.34 -5.27 -7.29
CA TYR A 309 -12.61 -4.57 -6.04
C TYR A 309 -12.35 -5.46 -4.80
N ARG A 310 -12.66 -6.75 -4.88
CA ARG A 310 -12.35 -7.71 -3.81
C ARG A 310 -10.85 -7.86 -3.59
N LYS A 311 -10.06 -7.85 -4.65
CA LYS A 311 -8.59 -7.90 -4.57
C LYS A 311 -7.99 -6.73 -3.79
N ARG A 312 -8.63 -5.56 -3.79
CA ARG A 312 -8.23 -4.40 -2.98
C ARG A 312 -8.08 -4.73 -1.48
N TRP A 313 -8.92 -5.64 -0.96
CA TRP A 313 -8.87 -6.00 0.46
C TRP A 313 -7.59 -6.76 0.86
N GLU A 314 -6.84 -7.29 -0.10
CA GLU A 314 -5.58 -7.97 0.18
C GLU A 314 -4.50 -7.02 0.72
N ILE A 315 -4.58 -5.73 0.41
CA ILE A 315 -3.67 -4.72 0.98
C ILE A 315 -3.83 -4.59 2.51
N GLU A 316 -5.00 -4.93 3.05
CA GLU A 316 -5.26 -4.86 4.50
C GLU A 316 -4.58 -6.03 5.26
N LEU A 317 -4.03 -7.01 4.54
CA LEU A 317 -3.33 -8.17 5.10
C LEU A 317 -1.80 -7.97 5.16
N LEU A 318 -1.29 -6.90 4.58
CA LEU A 318 0.11 -6.48 4.63
C LEU A 318 0.39 -5.68 5.90
#